data_323ce20cf80c5d59da489a508ecd27e9
#
_entry.id   323ce20cf80c5d59da489a508ecd27e9
#
_cell.length_a   1.000
_cell.length_b   1.000
_cell.length_c   1.000
_cell.angle_alpha   90.00
_cell.angle_beta   90.00
_cell.angle_gamma   90.00
#
_symmetry.space_group_name_H-M   'P 1'
#
loop_
_entity.id
_entity.type
_entity.pdbx_description
1 polymer ?
#
loop_
_entity_poly.entity_id
_entity_poly.type
_entity_poly.pdbx_seq_one_letter_code
_entity_poly.pdbx_strand_id
1 'polypeptide(L)'
;RSKYINFFSLSTNICYAIWCYQCTAATPGCGYPFNWRGIGYLGNPCPDSDDICIKLIERKGAQEVITRDCLSKFKAIRTDIPADKYEGCRPASKDLNLAHYNNNTNKELDIKRDWYDETTWCFCFLDHRCNSASNKAISGGLILFSVVYSYL
;
A
#
# COMPACT_ATOMS: atom_id res chain seq x y z
N ARG A 1 26.18 32.81 -42.52
CA ARG A 1 26.22 32.60 -41.04
C ARG A 1 24.94 31.89 -40.66
N SER A 2 25.01 30.57 -40.53
CA SER A 2 23.91 29.71 -40.09
C SER A 2 23.84 29.75 -38.56
N LYS A 3 22.70 30.15 -38.02
CA LYS A 3 22.43 30.09 -36.58
C LYS A 3 21.81 28.74 -36.31
N TYR A 4 22.57 27.85 -35.67
CA TYR A 4 22.01 26.62 -35.09
C TYR A 4 21.22 26.98 -33.82
N ILE A 5 19.93 26.84 -33.89
CA ILE A 5 19.05 26.91 -32.72
C ILE A 5 19.09 25.52 -32.04
N ASN A 6 19.83 25.44 -30.94
CA ASN A 6 19.79 24.28 -30.07
C ASN A 6 18.40 24.21 -29.37
N PHE A 7 17.57 23.31 -29.85
CA PHE A 7 16.37 22.91 -29.13
C PHE A 7 16.81 22.08 -27.89
N PHE A 8 16.99 22.73 -26.77
CA PHE A 8 17.02 22.03 -25.49
C PHE A 8 15.61 21.50 -25.23
N SER A 9 15.40 20.20 -25.51
CA SER A 9 14.23 19.47 -25.08
C SER A 9 14.28 19.40 -23.55
N LEU A 10 13.56 20.28 -22.85
CA LEU A 10 13.23 20.09 -21.45
C LEU A 10 12.28 18.91 -21.39
N SER A 11 12.82 17.70 -21.15
CA SER A 11 12.04 16.58 -20.66
C SER A 11 11.57 16.95 -19.26
N THR A 12 10.41 17.56 -19.16
CA THR A 12 9.68 17.64 -17.89
C THR A 12 9.26 16.21 -17.54
N ASN A 13 10.02 15.56 -16.66
CA ASN A 13 9.57 14.35 -16.00
C ASN A 13 8.37 14.74 -15.14
N ILE A 14 7.17 14.67 -15.73
CA ILE A 14 5.94 14.80 -14.98
C ILE A 14 5.82 13.52 -14.15
N CYS A 15 6.27 13.59 -12.91
CA CYS A 15 6.10 12.53 -11.95
C CYS A 15 4.63 12.53 -11.55
N TYR A 16 3.84 11.61 -12.12
CA TYR A 16 2.45 11.45 -11.74
C TYR A 16 2.39 10.78 -10.36
N ALA A 17 1.71 11.44 -9.41
CA ALA A 17 1.44 10.86 -8.10
C ALA A 17 0.66 9.55 -8.27
N ILE A 18 0.98 8.56 -7.44
CA ILE A 18 0.24 7.29 -7.43
C ILE A 18 -1.20 7.54 -6.97
N TRP A 19 -2.15 6.82 -7.56
CA TRP A 19 -3.54 6.82 -7.14
C TRP A 19 -3.80 5.64 -6.22
N CYS A 20 -4.38 5.89 -5.05
CA CYS A 20 -4.72 4.87 -4.07
C CYS A 20 -6.19 4.94 -3.70
N TYR A 21 -6.80 3.81 -3.35
CA TYR A 21 -8.08 3.85 -2.66
C TYR A 21 -7.89 4.45 -1.27
N GLN A 22 -8.79 5.38 -0.90
CA GLN A 22 -8.74 6.12 0.36
C GLN A 22 -10.06 5.93 1.10
N CYS A 23 -10.13 4.90 1.92
CA CYS A 23 -11.33 4.51 2.64
C CYS A 23 -11.02 3.61 3.85
N THR A 24 -12.00 3.49 4.74
CA THR A 24 -11.93 2.60 5.89
C THR A 24 -13.01 1.53 5.83
N ALA A 25 -12.92 0.50 6.69
CA ALA A 25 -13.94 -0.55 6.80
C ALA A 25 -15.34 -0.01 7.13
N ALA A 26 -15.45 1.19 7.71
CA ALA A 26 -16.74 1.87 7.93
C ALA A 26 -17.41 2.31 6.63
N THR A 27 -16.65 2.44 5.54
CA THR A 27 -17.18 2.76 4.22
C THR A 27 -17.68 1.48 3.55
N PRO A 28 -18.96 1.37 3.19
CA PRO A 28 -19.49 0.19 2.53
C PRO A 28 -18.71 -0.16 1.26
N GLY A 29 -18.22 -1.40 1.17
CA GLY A 29 -17.40 -1.89 0.07
C GLY A 29 -15.89 -1.73 0.23
N CYS A 30 -15.41 -0.99 1.25
CA CYS A 30 -13.97 -0.84 1.51
C CYS A 30 -13.37 -1.99 2.32
N GLY A 31 -14.17 -2.73 3.10
CA GLY A 31 -13.74 -3.84 3.92
C GLY A 31 -13.51 -5.13 3.12
N TYR A 32 -13.96 -6.24 3.68
CA TYR A 32 -13.99 -7.54 3.02
C TYR A 32 -15.45 -8.03 2.89
N PRO A 33 -15.90 -8.44 1.69
CA PRO A 33 -15.21 -8.40 0.39
C PRO A 33 -15.09 -6.97 -0.16
N PHE A 34 -13.96 -6.70 -0.83
CA PHE A 34 -13.72 -5.38 -1.43
C PHE A 34 -14.53 -5.19 -2.71
N ASN A 35 -15.37 -4.14 -2.75
CA ASN A 35 -16.23 -3.82 -3.90
C ASN A 35 -15.70 -2.62 -4.70
N TRP A 36 -14.68 -2.83 -5.53
CA TRP A 36 -14.06 -1.78 -6.32
C TRP A 36 -15.03 -1.04 -7.26
N ARG A 37 -16.10 -1.72 -7.72
CA ARG A 37 -17.10 -1.11 -8.60
C ARG A 37 -17.95 -0.07 -7.86
N GLY A 38 -18.33 -0.36 -6.62
CA GLY A 38 -19.13 0.55 -5.82
C GLY A 38 -18.36 1.74 -5.28
N ILE A 39 -17.04 1.61 -5.10
CA ILE A 39 -16.20 2.65 -4.47
C ILE A 39 -15.09 3.18 -5.38
N GLY A 40 -15.19 2.99 -6.70
CA GLY A 40 -14.18 3.45 -7.66
C GLY A 40 -13.87 4.95 -7.56
N TYR A 41 -14.82 5.76 -7.12
CA TYR A 41 -14.68 7.20 -6.90
C TYR A 41 -13.76 7.56 -5.70
N LEU A 42 -13.47 6.59 -4.83
CA LEU A 42 -12.56 6.78 -3.70
C LEU A 42 -11.08 6.53 -4.06
N GLY A 43 -10.79 6.22 -5.31
CA GLY A 43 -9.42 6.19 -5.84
C GLY A 43 -8.98 7.60 -6.17
N ASN A 44 -8.08 8.17 -5.35
CA ASN A 44 -7.60 9.54 -5.48
C ASN A 44 -6.06 9.58 -5.57
N PRO A 45 -5.48 10.64 -6.17
CA PRO A 45 -4.03 10.80 -6.18
C PRO A 45 -3.52 11.03 -4.77
N CYS A 46 -2.35 10.50 -4.47
CA CYS A 46 -1.65 10.74 -3.21
C CYS A 46 -0.99 12.13 -3.21
N PRO A 47 -0.81 12.73 -2.03
CA PRO A 47 -0.24 14.09 -1.95
C PRO A 47 1.22 14.15 -2.37
N ASP A 48 2.02 13.13 -2.06
CA ASP A 48 3.44 13.10 -2.35
C ASP A 48 3.72 12.39 -3.69
N SER A 49 4.68 12.87 -4.46
CA SER A 49 5.04 12.30 -5.77
C SER A 49 5.66 10.91 -5.68
N ASP A 50 6.29 10.58 -4.53
CA ASP A 50 6.94 9.30 -4.23
C ASP A 50 6.14 8.45 -3.24
N ASP A 51 4.86 8.70 -3.12
CA ASP A 51 3.98 8.01 -2.18
C ASP A 51 3.73 6.54 -2.56
N ILE A 52 3.20 5.80 -1.62
CA ILE A 52 2.91 4.38 -1.73
C ILE A 52 1.47 4.14 -1.30
N CYS A 53 0.75 3.29 -2.02
CA CYS A 53 -0.55 2.82 -1.56
C CYS A 53 -0.39 1.83 -0.42
N ILE A 54 -1.19 2.03 0.62
CA ILE A 54 -1.23 1.10 1.75
C ILE A 54 -2.60 0.46 1.90
N LYS A 55 -2.59 -0.74 2.47
CA LYS A 55 -3.73 -1.39 3.08
C LYS A 55 -3.32 -1.84 4.47
N LEU A 56 -3.85 -1.19 5.48
CA LEU A 56 -3.64 -1.50 6.88
C LEU A 56 -4.75 -2.42 7.36
N ILE A 57 -4.37 -3.55 7.97
CA ILE A 57 -5.29 -4.54 8.52
C ILE A 57 -5.02 -4.63 10.01
N GLU A 58 -6.03 -4.34 10.80
CA GLU A 58 -5.94 -4.35 12.26
C GLU A 58 -7.00 -5.31 12.81
N ARG A 59 -6.59 -6.26 13.64
CA ARG A 59 -7.46 -7.30 14.21
C ARG A 59 -7.51 -7.24 15.71
N LYS A 60 -8.69 -7.45 16.25
CA LYS A 60 -8.94 -7.65 17.67
C LYS A 60 -9.94 -8.81 17.87
N GLY A 61 -9.45 -9.96 18.30
CA GLY A 61 -10.24 -11.17 18.32
C GLY A 61 -10.81 -11.50 16.94
N ALA A 62 -12.12 -11.57 16.81
CA ALA A 62 -12.80 -11.83 15.52
C ALA A 62 -13.05 -10.57 14.68
N GLN A 63 -12.81 -9.38 15.23
CA GLN A 63 -13.03 -8.13 14.52
C GLN A 63 -11.82 -7.78 13.67
N GLU A 64 -12.07 -7.41 12.41
CA GLU A 64 -11.07 -6.92 11.47
C GLU A 64 -11.44 -5.52 10.98
N VAL A 65 -10.51 -4.60 11.04
CA VAL A 65 -10.62 -3.25 10.50
C VAL A 65 -9.61 -3.09 9.37
N ILE A 66 -10.09 -2.71 8.19
CA ILE A 66 -9.25 -2.46 7.03
C ILE A 66 -9.29 -0.97 6.71
N THR A 67 -8.11 -0.36 6.62
CA THR A 67 -7.93 1.01 6.17
C THR A 67 -7.07 1.02 4.90
N ARG A 68 -7.51 1.76 3.89
CA ARG A 68 -6.78 1.96 2.64
C ARG A 68 -6.49 3.44 2.48
N ASP A 69 -5.24 3.78 2.22
CA ASP A 69 -4.85 5.18 2.01
C ASP A 69 -3.46 5.28 1.37
N CYS A 70 -2.94 6.50 1.30
CA CYS A 70 -1.57 6.84 0.96
C CYS A 70 -0.68 6.75 2.22
N LEU A 71 0.55 6.30 2.07
CA LEU A 71 1.48 6.14 3.19
C LEU A 71 1.79 7.48 3.87
N SER A 72 1.90 8.57 3.10
CA SER A 72 2.18 9.91 3.61
C SER A 72 1.24 10.33 4.73
N LYS A 73 -0.03 9.97 4.66
CA LYS A 73 -1.03 10.31 5.68
C LYS A 73 -0.78 9.65 7.03
N PHE A 74 -0.07 8.53 7.06
CA PHE A 74 0.23 7.78 8.28
C PHE A 74 1.59 8.11 8.88
N LYS A 75 2.52 8.65 8.08
CA LYS A 75 3.87 9.00 8.55
C LYS A 75 3.89 9.93 9.76
N ALA A 76 2.89 10.80 9.88
CA ALA A 76 2.79 11.76 10.98
C ALA A 76 2.15 11.21 12.27
N ILE A 77 1.39 10.10 12.17
CA ILE A 77 0.54 9.63 13.27
C ILE A 77 0.82 8.19 13.71
N ARG A 78 1.64 7.43 12.96
CA ARG A 78 1.92 6.01 13.26
C ARG A 78 3.42 5.79 13.47
N THR A 79 3.75 5.06 14.53
CA THR A 79 5.13 4.70 14.89
C THR A 79 5.48 3.25 14.56
N ASP A 80 4.51 2.48 14.05
CA ASP A 80 4.64 1.05 13.76
C ASP A 80 4.81 0.70 12.28
N ILE A 81 5.04 1.70 11.44
CA ILE A 81 5.23 1.51 10.01
C ILE A 81 6.54 0.77 9.76
N PRO A 82 6.55 -0.40 9.09
CA PRO A 82 7.77 -1.09 8.73
C PRO A 82 8.71 -0.23 7.87
N ALA A 83 10.02 -0.30 8.12
CA ALA A 83 11.01 0.53 7.41
C ALA A 83 11.22 0.13 5.95
N ASP A 84 11.05 -1.14 5.64
CA ASP A 84 11.28 -1.66 4.30
C ASP A 84 10.08 -1.37 3.36
N LYS A 85 10.40 -0.94 2.16
CA LYS A 85 9.44 -0.48 1.15
C LYS A 85 9.25 -1.49 0.01
N TYR A 86 9.21 -2.78 0.27
CA TYR A 86 8.93 -3.72 -0.79
C TYR A 86 7.43 -3.98 -0.94
N GLU A 87 7.03 -4.37 -2.12
CA GLU A 87 5.67 -4.78 -2.44
C GLU A 87 5.24 -5.98 -1.59
N GLY A 88 4.08 -5.92 -0.93
CA GLY A 88 3.53 -7.01 -0.14
C GLY A 88 3.14 -6.64 1.28
N CYS A 89 2.74 -7.65 2.06
CA CYS A 89 2.23 -7.50 3.42
C CYS A 89 3.23 -7.99 4.46
N ARG A 90 3.29 -7.29 5.57
CA ARG A 90 4.17 -7.63 6.71
C ARG A 90 3.57 -7.16 8.03
N PRO A 91 3.97 -7.76 9.15
CA PRO A 91 3.51 -7.31 10.46
C PRO A 91 4.03 -5.90 10.75
N ALA A 92 3.30 -5.18 11.60
CA ALA A 92 3.72 -3.90 12.13
C ALA A 92 5.05 -4.03 12.87
N SER A 93 5.87 -2.98 12.82
CA SER A 93 7.12 -2.94 13.57
C SER A 93 6.83 -2.81 15.06
N LYS A 94 7.38 -3.73 15.86
CA LYS A 94 7.35 -3.66 17.33
C LYS A 94 8.53 -2.85 17.89
N ASP A 95 9.61 -2.76 17.11
CA ASP A 95 10.79 -2.00 17.46
C ASP A 95 10.76 -0.66 16.75
N LEU A 96 10.72 0.42 17.53
CA LEU A 96 10.72 1.79 17.00
C LEU A 96 11.97 2.12 16.18
N ASN A 97 13.09 1.44 16.43
CA ASN A 97 14.31 1.62 15.64
C ASN A 97 14.18 1.05 14.23
N LEU A 98 13.26 0.11 14.01
CA LEU A 98 12.97 -0.47 12.71
C LEU A 98 11.81 0.25 11.99
N ALA A 99 11.17 1.22 12.63
CA ALA A 99 10.09 2.02 12.08
C ALA A 99 10.60 3.40 11.64
N HIS A 100 11.32 3.46 10.53
CA HIS A 100 12.05 4.68 10.12
C HIS A 100 11.20 5.76 9.46
N TYR A 101 9.93 5.48 9.19
CA TYR A 101 9.09 6.45 8.50
C TYR A 101 8.60 7.56 9.38
N ASN A 102 8.63 7.34 10.67
CA ASN A 102 8.01 8.26 11.57
C ASN A 102 9.03 8.93 12.50
N ASN A 103 9.17 10.22 12.33
CA ASN A 103 9.86 11.10 13.24
C ASN A 103 8.85 11.81 14.15
N ASN A 104 7.78 11.11 14.53
CA ASN A 104 6.71 11.69 15.31
C ASN A 104 7.22 12.06 16.71
N THR A 105 7.50 13.33 16.92
CA THR A 105 7.84 13.88 18.23
C THR A 105 6.60 14.11 19.09
N ASN A 106 5.41 14.04 18.50
CA ASN A 106 4.14 14.29 19.16
C ASN A 106 3.42 12.98 19.46
N LYS A 107 3.71 12.39 20.61
CA LYS A 107 3.14 11.10 21.05
C LYS A 107 1.62 11.12 21.20
N GLU A 108 1.02 12.30 21.36
CA GLU A 108 -0.43 12.46 21.49
C GLU A 108 -1.18 12.17 20.18
N LEU A 109 -0.48 12.30 19.05
CA LEU A 109 -1.04 12.00 17.73
C LEU A 109 -0.88 10.55 17.31
N ASP A 110 -0.08 9.76 18.05
CA ASP A 110 0.10 8.34 17.73
C ASP A 110 -1.18 7.56 18.05
N ILE A 111 -1.65 6.79 17.07
CA ILE A 111 -2.78 5.90 17.25
C ILE A 111 -2.33 4.76 18.18
N LYS A 112 -3.06 4.55 19.28
CA LYS A 112 -2.76 3.49 20.25
C LYS A 112 -2.89 2.12 19.60
N ARG A 113 -1.76 1.48 19.36
CA ARG A 113 -1.66 0.15 18.72
C ARG A 113 -2.02 -0.99 19.65
N ASP A 114 -1.86 -0.82 20.95
CA ASP A 114 -2.21 -1.81 21.97
C ASP A 114 -3.69 -2.19 21.99
N TRP A 115 -4.50 -1.44 21.22
CA TRP A 115 -5.90 -1.76 21.02
C TRP A 115 -6.13 -2.98 20.15
N TYR A 116 -5.17 -3.33 19.28
CA TYR A 116 -5.27 -4.45 18.36
C TYR A 116 -4.31 -5.58 18.75
N ASP A 117 -4.76 -6.83 18.55
CA ASP A 117 -3.96 -8.02 18.80
C ASP A 117 -2.94 -8.22 17.68
N GLU A 118 -3.33 -7.87 16.46
CA GLU A 118 -2.51 -8.00 15.25
C GLU A 118 -2.68 -6.79 14.34
N THR A 119 -1.57 -6.28 13.84
CA THR A 119 -1.54 -5.20 12.85
C THR A 119 -0.64 -5.61 11.68
N THR A 120 -1.19 -5.54 10.46
CA THR A 120 -0.47 -5.88 9.22
C THR A 120 -0.50 -4.70 8.25
N TRP A 121 0.68 -4.32 7.78
CA TRP A 121 0.89 -3.31 6.75
C TRP A 121 1.10 -3.97 5.40
N CYS A 122 0.28 -3.64 4.41
CA CYS A 122 0.48 -4.04 3.03
C CYS A 122 0.82 -2.81 2.21
N PHE A 123 1.97 -2.86 1.52
CA PHE A 123 2.45 -1.81 0.62
C PHE A 123 2.30 -2.23 -0.82
N CYS A 124 1.96 -1.31 -1.68
CA CYS A 124 2.00 -1.51 -3.12
C CYS A 124 2.22 -0.18 -3.86
N PHE A 125 3.06 -0.22 -4.89
CA PHE A 125 3.50 0.96 -5.64
C PHE A 125 3.76 0.69 -7.11
N LEU A 126 3.61 -0.55 -7.57
CA LEU A 126 3.85 -0.91 -8.96
C LEU A 126 2.70 -0.50 -9.88
N ASP A 127 1.50 -0.29 -9.33
CA ASP A 127 0.31 0.07 -10.11
C ASP A 127 -0.60 1.02 -9.35
N HIS A 128 -1.41 1.80 -10.07
CA HIS A 128 -2.43 2.63 -9.48
C HIS A 128 -3.54 1.78 -8.83
N ARG A 129 -4.03 2.22 -7.66
CA ARG A 129 -5.13 1.55 -6.92
C ARG A 129 -4.82 0.09 -6.52
N CYS A 130 -3.54 -0.25 -6.42
CA CYS A 130 -3.07 -1.60 -6.09
C CYS A 130 -3.48 -2.05 -4.69
N ASN A 131 -3.80 -1.12 -3.78
CA ASN A 131 -4.28 -1.43 -2.42
C ASN A 131 -5.71 -2.01 -2.37
N SER A 132 -6.29 -2.33 -3.53
CA SER A 132 -7.54 -3.11 -3.65
C SER A 132 -7.34 -4.59 -3.33
N ALA A 133 -6.14 -5.15 -3.54
CA ALA A 133 -5.88 -6.58 -3.51
C ALA A 133 -6.35 -7.27 -2.24
N SER A 134 -6.99 -8.43 -2.40
CA SER A 134 -7.30 -9.34 -1.30
C SER A 134 -6.04 -10.06 -0.84
N ASN A 135 -5.85 -10.25 0.48
CA ASN A 135 -4.71 -10.98 1.06
C ASN A 135 -4.75 -12.49 0.84
N LYS A 136 -5.42 -12.98 -0.18
CA LYS A 136 -5.18 -14.36 -0.56
C LYS A 136 -3.75 -14.42 -1.07
N ALA A 137 -2.81 -14.78 -0.17
CA ALA A 137 -1.56 -15.37 -0.60
C ALA A 137 -1.93 -16.36 -1.69
N ILE A 138 -1.37 -16.19 -2.86
CA ILE A 138 -1.37 -17.23 -3.88
C ILE A 138 -0.55 -18.32 -3.22
N SER A 139 -1.26 -19.24 -2.54
CA SER A 139 -0.71 -20.53 -2.18
C SER A 139 -0.27 -21.11 -3.50
N GLY A 140 1.05 -21.07 -3.73
CA GLY A 140 1.66 -21.52 -4.98
C GLY A 140 1.25 -22.96 -5.23
N GLY A 141 0.16 -23.13 -5.98
CA GLY A 141 -0.17 -24.40 -6.56
C GLY A 141 0.96 -24.75 -7.51
N LEU A 142 1.82 -25.68 -7.09
CA LEU A 142 2.72 -26.39 -7.97
C LEU A 142 1.87 -26.96 -9.10
N ILE A 143 1.91 -26.29 -10.26
CA ILE A 143 1.42 -26.90 -11.50
C ILE A 143 2.46 -27.94 -11.85
N LEU A 144 2.24 -29.17 -11.38
CA LEU A 144 2.94 -30.35 -11.88
C LEU A 144 2.50 -30.54 -13.33
N PHE A 145 3.29 -30.04 -14.26
CA PHE A 145 3.25 -30.48 -15.65
C PHE A 145 3.68 -31.94 -15.67
N SER A 146 2.71 -32.85 -15.62
CA SER A 146 2.91 -34.23 -15.97
C SER A 146 3.16 -34.29 -17.47
N VAL A 147 4.43 -34.30 -17.85
CA VAL A 147 4.85 -34.66 -19.20
C VAL A 147 4.60 -36.16 -19.34
N VAL A 148 3.48 -36.51 -19.95
CA VAL A 148 3.25 -37.87 -20.41
C VAL A 148 4.11 -38.07 -21.65
N TYR A 149 5.26 -38.73 -21.48
CA TYR A 149 5.99 -39.31 -22.59
C TYR A 149 5.23 -40.56 -23.04
N SER A 150 4.52 -40.48 -24.15
CA SER A 150 4.07 -41.66 -24.89
C SER A 150 5.25 -42.15 -25.71
N TYR A 151 5.82 -43.27 -25.29
CA TYR A 151 6.69 -44.08 -26.15
C TYR A 151 5.80 -44.91 -27.10
N LEU A 152 6.00 -44.73 -28.37
CA LEU A 152 5.80 -45.73 -29.42
C LEU A 152 6.94 -45.59 -30.40
#